data_9f0105745450fcc9be19a8f7553f16b0
#
_entry.id   9f0105745450fcc9be19a8f7553f16b0
#
_cell.length_a   1.000
_cell.length_b   1.000
_cell.length_c   1.000
_cell.angle_alpha   90.00
_cell.angle_beta   90.00
_cell.angle_gamma   90.00
#
_symmetry.space_group_name_H-M   'P 1'
#
loop_
_entity.id
_entity.type
_entity.pdbx_description
1 polymer ?
#
loop_
_entity_poly.entity_id
_entity_poly.type
_entity_poly.pdbx_seq_one_letter_code
_entity_poly.pdbx_strand_id
1 'polypeptide(L)'
;KVLLSGLPGTGKTATASAISGELKLPLYVVMMDKLMTKYMGETASKLRQIFDMMVSNRGVYLFDEFDAIGAERGRDNEVGEMRRVLNSFLQFIEQDSSESIIFGATNNIKILDSALFRRFDDIITYSLPNKEEIGELIKLKLHKFLGDFSLKTAIDAANGLSHAEITNACNDALKEIILTDKDLVTQKLLVQMMKDRKTSHLI
;
A
#
# COMPACT_ATOMS: atom_id res chain seq x y z
N LYS A 1 7.41 9.80 12.05
CA LYS A 1 7.92 8.69 11.22
C LYS A 1 7.11 7.45 11.56
N VAL A 2 6.38 6.86 10.59
CA VAL A 2 5.47 5.72 10.84
C VAL A 2 5.72 4.62 9.82
N LEU A 3 5.80 3.37 10.28
CA LEU A 3 5.91 2.20 9.43
C LEU A 3 4.52 1.58 9.21
N LEU A 4 4.09 1.46 7.97
CA LEU A 4 2.83 0.84 7.56
C LEU A 4 3.12 -0.60 7.11
N SER A 5 2.56 -1.58 7.80
CA SER A 5 2.77 -3.00 7.51
C SER A 5 1.45 -3.72 7.21
N GLY A 6 1.43 -4.60 6.24
CA GLY A 6 0.26 -5.43 5.94
C GLY A 6 0.25 -5.94 4.52
N LEU A 7 -0.65 -6.86 4.22
CA LEU A 7 -0.77 -7.48 2.90
C LEU A 7 -0.98 -6.44 1.79
N PRO A 8 -0.65 -6.76 0.53
CA PRO A 8 -0.94 -5.90 -0.61
C PRO A 8 -2.43 -5.53 -0.66
N GLY A 9 -2.72 -4.29 -1.06
CA GLY A 9 -4.11 -3.84 -1.23
C GLY A 9 -4.89 -3.56 0.07
N THR A 10 -4.24 -3.53 1.24
CA THR A 10 -4.91 -3.25 2.53
C THR A 10 -5.04 -1.77 2.87
N GLY A 11 -4.47 -0.86 2.06
CA GLY A 11 -4.71 0.58 2.22
C GLY A 11 -3.49 1.41 2.66
N LYS A 12 -2.30 0.85 2.76
CA LYS A 12 -1.08 1.57 3.19
C LYS A 12 -0.84 2.87 2.41
N THR A 13 -0.75 2.78 1.09
CA THR A 13 -0.55 3.94 0.21
C THR A 13 -1.76 4.90 0.25
N ALA A 14 -2.99 4.37 0.39
CA ALA A 14 -4.19 5.17 0.54
C ALA A 14 -4.18 6.02 1.82
N THR A 15 -3.65 5.48 2.92
CA THR A 15 -3.48 6.22 4.18
C THR A 15 -2.54 7.41 4.01
N ALA A 16 -1.38 7.22 3.37
CA ALA A 16 -0.46 8.33 3.10
C ALA A 16 -1.11 9.42 2.23
N SER A 17 -1.89 9.00 1.22
CA SER A 17 -2.66 9.92 0.37
C SER A 17 -3.74 10.69 1.15
N ALA A 18 -4.48 10.01 2.03
CA ALA A 18 -5.52 10.63 2.85
C ALA A 18 -4.91 11.68 3.81
N ILE A 19 -3.82 11.32 4.49
CA ILE A 19 -3.11 12.23 5.41
C ILE A 19 -2.55 13.44 4.66
N SER A 20 -2.00 13.24 3.47
CA SER A 20 -1.55 14.33 2.59
C SER A 20 -2.69 15.29 2.27
N GLY A 21 -3.88 14.77 1.92
CA GLY A 21 -5.07 15.57 1.64
C GLY A 21 -5.58 16.35 2.87
N GLU A 22 -5.69 15.69 4.03
CA GLU A 22 -6.14 16.31 5.29
C GLU A 22 -5.20 17.44 5.73
N LEU A 23 -3.89 17.24 5.62
CA LEU A 23 -2.89 18.21 6.00
C LEU A 23 -2.62 19.27 4.91
N LYS A 24 -3.19 19.11 3.72
CA LYS A 24 -2.93 19.93 2.54
C LYS A 24 -1.43 20.04 2.20
N LEU A 25 -0.72 18.95 2.38
CA LEU A 25 0.69 18.81 2.05
C LEU A 25 0.85 17.97 0.78
N PRO A 26 1.88 18.21 -0.04
CA PRO A 26 2.17 17.37 -1.19
C PRO A 26 2.54 15.94 -0.74
N LEU A 27 2.12 14.93 -1.52
CA LEU A 27 2.54 13.54 -1.34
C LEU A 27 3.68 13.21 -2.32
N TYR A 28 4.79 12.76 -1.80
CA TYR A 28 5.93 12.25 -2.54
C TYR A 28 6.04 10.74 -2.32
N VAL A 29 5.88 9.97 -3.40
CA VAL A 29 5.98 8.50 -3.34
C VAL A 29 7.33 8.06 -3.87
N VAL A 30 8.12 7.42 -3.02
CA VAL A 30 9.43 6.88 -3.32
C VAL A 30 9.32 5.37 -3.41
N MET A 31 9.41 4.84 -4.63
CA MET A 31 9.38 3.40 -4.87
C MET A 31 10.77 2.83 -4.64
N MET A 32 10.93 2.07 -3.54
CA MET A 32 12.25 1.58 -3.12
C MET A 32 12.86 0.59 -4.11
N ASP A 33 12.03 -0.25 -4.75
CA ASP A 33 12.44 -1.16 -5.81
C ASP A 33 13.08 -0.44 -7.03
N LYS A 34 12.53 0.74 -7.39
CA LYS A 34 13.01 1.55 -8.52
C LYS A 34 14.24 2.39 -8.20
N LEU A 35 14.51 2.62 -6.93
CA LEU A 35 15.75 3.28 -6.49
C LEU A 35 16.96 2.36 -6.59
N MET A 36 16.74 1.05 -6.45
CA MET A 36 17.81 0.07 -6.50
C MET A 36 18.46 0.06 -7.88
N THR A 37 19.77 0.24 -7.91
CA THR A 37 20.57 0.22 -9.14
C THR A 37 21.66 -0.84 -9.03
N LYS A 38 22.18 -1.26 -10.19
CA LYS A 38 23.30 -2.22 -10.25
C LYS A 38 24.66 -1.57 -9.89
N TYR A 39 24.69 -0.25 -9.76
CA TYR A 39 25.93 0.50 -9.49
C TYR A 39 26.09 0.77 -8.00
N MET A 40 27.21 0.32 -7.44
CA MET A 40 27.53 0.48 -6.03
C MET A 40 27.48 1.95 -5.60
N GLY A 41 26.76 2.24 -4.51
CA GLY A 41 26.66 3.56 -3.91
C GLY A 41 25.71 4.54 -4.59
N GLU A 42 25.20 4.27 -5.78
CA GLU A 42 24.25 5.15 -6.48
C GLU A 42 22.91 5.25 -5.73
N THR A 43 22.42 4.12 -5.23
CA THR A 43 21.17 4.06 -4.45
C THR A 43 21.26 4.90 -3.18
N ALA A 44 22.35 4.80 -2.44
CA ALA A 44 22.57 5.61 -1.24
C ALA A 44 22.67 7.12 -1.57
N SER A 45 23.29 7.47 -2.69
CA SER A 45 23.36 8.86 -3.17
C SER A 45 21.97 9.41 -3.54
N LYS A 46 21.14 8.64 -4.20
CA LYS A 46 19.75 9.00 -4.53
C LYS A 46 18.90 9.19 -3.26
N LEU A 47 19.04 8.27 -2.29
CA LEU A 47 18.37 8.42 -0.99
C LEU A 47 18.79 9.73 -0.29
N ARG A 48 20.08 10.04 -0.28
CA ARG A 48 20.56 11.29 0.29
C ARG A 48 19.90 12.51 -0.36
N GLN A 49 19.86 12.55 -1.69
CA GLN A 49 19.20 13.65 -2.42
C GLN A 49 17.72 13.80 -2.03
N ILE A 50 17.01 12.69 -1.80
CA ILE A 50 15.62 12.72 -1.35
C ILE A 50 15.52 13.33 0.05
N PHE A 51 16.36 12.91 1.00
CA PHE A 51 16.37 13.48 2.36
C PHE A 51 16.79 14.95 2.36
N ASP A 52 17.79 15.34 1.57
CA ASP A 52 18.19 16.74 1.42
C ASP A 52 17.04 17.60 0.84
N MET A 53 16.27 17.05 -0.11
CA MET A 53 15.08 17.70 -0.66
C MET A 53 13.97 17.88 0.38
N MET A 54 13.79 16.95 1.32
CA MET A 54 12.76 17.00 2.36
C MET A 54 12.92 18.22 3.27
N VAL A 55 14.15 18.68 3.51
CA VAL A 55 14.43 19.87 4.32
C VAL A 55 13.83 21.13 3.69
N SER A 56 13.87 21.23 2.36
CA SER A 56 13.35 22.40 1.62
C SER A 56 11.90 22.26 1.18
N ASN A 57 11.40 21.03 1.09
CA ASN A 57 10.07 20.72 0.57
C ASN A 57 9.28 19.91 1.59
N ARG A 58 8.64 20.63 2.52
CA ARG A 58 7.77 20.01 3.50
C ARG A 58 6.63 19.25 2.82
N GLY A 59 6.41 17.98 3.21
CA GLY A 59 5.42 17.12 2.59
C GLY A 59 5.19 15.82 3.36
N VAL A 60 4.39 14.97 2.76
CA VAL A 60 4.23 13.57 3.17
C VAL A 60 5.09 12.73 2.24
N TYR A 61 6.07 12.02 2.77
CA TYR A 61 6.99 11.17 2.02
C TYR A 61 6.69 9.71 2.33
N LEU A 62 6.26 8.97 1.33
CA LEU A 62 5.98 7.54 1.41
C LEU A 62 7.10 6.77 0.73
N PHE A 63 7.90 6.04 1.51
CA PHE A 63 8.86 5.06 1.01
C PHE A 63 8.13 3.73 0.89
N ASP A 64 7.69 3.39 -0.32
CA ASP A 64 6.89 2.18 -0.60
C ASP A 64 7.78 1.02 -1.05
N GLU A 65 7.26 -0.20 -0.89
CA GLU A 65 7.96 -1.46 -1.20
C GLU A 65 9.29 -1.62 -0.43
N PHE A 66 9.24 -1.33 0.86
CA PHE A 66 10.41 -1.41 1.74
C PHE A 66 11.02 -2.82 1.82
N ASP A 67 10.25 -3.84 1.50
CA ASP A 67 10.68 -5.24 1.36
C ASP A 67 11.77 -5.42 0.31
N ALA A 68 11.89 -4.51 -0.66
CA ALA A 68 12.97 -4.54 -1.66
C ALA A 68 14.36 -4.42 -1.03
N ILE A 69 14.50 -3.73 0.12
CA ILE A 69 15.77 -3.59 0.84
C ILE A 69 15.96 -4.65 1.94
N GLY A 70 14.89 -5.31 2.36
CA GLY A 70 14.92 -6.33 3.43
C GLY A 70 15.08 -7.77 2.94
N ALA A 71 14.93 -8.02 1.64
CA ALA A 71 14.94 -9.37 1.11
C ALA A 71 16.38 -9.91 0.99
N GLU A 72 16.72 -10.94 1.77
CA GLU A 72 17.95 -11.74 1.62
C GLU A 72 17.89 -12.62 0.34
N ARG A 73 17.61 -12.03 -0.82
CA ARG A 73 17.54 -12.78 -2.09
C ARG A 73 18.60 -12.26 -3.04
N GLY A 74 19.70 -12.98 -3.14
CA GLY A 74 20.71 -12.66 -4.14
C GLY A 74 22.06 -13.31 -3.88
N ARG A 75 22.98 -13.15 -4.85
CA ARG A 75 24.38 -13.51 -4.70
C ARG A 75 25.02 -12.63 -3.64
N ASP A 76 26.07 -13.10 -2.97
CA ASP A 76 26.74 -12.43 -1.83
C ASP A 76 26.98 -10.92 -2.01
N ASN A 77 27.22 -10.47 -3.25
CA ASN A 77 27.43 -9.06 -3.57
C ASN A 77 26.14 -8.22 -3.48
N GLU A 78 24.97 -8.76 -3.83
CA GLU A 78 23.67 -8.06 -3.77
C GLU A 78 23.21 -7.89 -2.32
N VAL A 79 23.45 -8.90 -1.46
CA VAL A 79 23.16 -8.84 -0.04
C VAL A 79 23.98 -7.74 0.65
N GLY A 80 25.23 -7.59 0.28
CA GLY A 80 26.11 -6.54 0.79
C GLY A 80 25.63 -5.13 0.42
N GLU A 81 25.16 -4.94 -0.82
CA GLU A 81 24.62 -3.64 -1.29
C GLU A 81 23.29 -3.31 -0.57
N MET A 82 22.38 -4.26 -0.46
CA MET A 82 21.10 -4.07 0.26
C MET A 82 21.32 -3.64 1.72
N ARG A 83 22.26 -4.26 2.43
CA ARG A 83 22.62 -3.87 3.80
C ARG A 83 23.20 -2.45 3.86
N ARG A 84 24.01 -2.05 2.88
CA ARG A 84 24.54 -0.67 2.80
C ARG A 84 23.43 0.36 2.56
N VAL A 85 22.50 0.06 1.66
CA VAL A 85 21.35 0.91 1.38
C VAL A 85 20.47 1.04 2.62
N LEU A 86 20.18 -0.07 3.30
CA LEU A 86 19.42 -0.07 4.55
C LEU A 86 20.13 0.78 5.62
N ASN A 87 21.43 0.59 5.83
CA ASN A 87 22.19 1.37 6.81
C ASN A 87 22.22 2.86 6.46
N SER A 88 22.34 3.20 5.18
CA SER A 88 22.25 4.60 4.74
C SER A 88 20.87 5.18 5.00
N PHE A 89 19.79 4.45 4.71
CA PHE A 89 18.43 4.88 5.02
C PHE A 89 18.24 5.08 6.53
N LEU A 90 18.69 4.13 7.36
CA LEU A 90 18.61 4.22 8.82
C LEU A 90 19.33 5.47 9.34
N GLN A 91 20.50 5.78 8.78
CA GLN A 91 21.25 6.97 9.14
C GLN A 91 20.50 8.25 8.72
N PHE A 92 19.95 8.30 7.51
CA PHE A 92 19.25 9.48 7.02
C PHE A 92 17.95 9.72 7.79
N ILE A 93 17.15 8.68 8.07
CA ILE A 93 15.92 8.83 8.85
C ILE A 93 16.20 9.27 10.30
N GLU A 94 17.32 8.85 10.88
CA GLU A 94 17.75 9.27 12.22
C GLU A 94 18.22 10.73 12.25
N GLN A 95 18.93 11.17 11.20
CA GLN A 95 19.45 12.54 11.06
C GLN A 95 18.41 13.53 10.51
N ASP A 96 17.27 13.04 10.04
CA ASP A 96 16.23 13.88 9.47
C ASP A 96 15.69 14.91 10.47
N SER A 97 15.85 16.17 10.13
CA SER A 97 15.36 17.34 10.88
C SER A 97 14.25 18.09 10.11
N SER A 98 13.73 17.51 9.03
CA SER A 98 12.64 18.13 8.27
C SER A 98 11.33 18.10 9.08
N GLU A 99 10.42 19.03 8.76
CA GLU A 99 9.06 19.02 9.30
C GLU A 99 8.11 18.14 8.46
N SER A 100 8.67 17.25 7.66
CA SER A 100 7.92 16.34 6.80
C SER A 100 7.44 15.10 7.56
N ILE A 101 6.35 14.51 7.10
CA ILE A 101 5.88 13.22 7.60
C ILE A 101 6.50 12.12 6.75
N ILE A 102 7.08 11.13 7.41
CA ILE A 102 7.72 10.00 6.75
C ILE A 102 6.91 8.74 7.02
N PHE A 103 6.46 8.09 5.96
CA PHE A 103 5.89 6.75 5.97
C PHE A 103 6.85 5.76 5.29
N GLY A 104 7.10 4.63 5.94
CA GLY A 104 7.62 3.43 5.28
C GLY A 104 6.47 2.45 5.06
N ALA A 105 6.38 1.79 3.92
CA ALA A 105 5.37 0.77 3.67
C ALA A 105 6.00 -0.56 3.25
N THR A 106 5.56 -1.65 3.89
CA THR A 106 6.04 -3.01 3.61
C THR A 106 4.88 -4.00 3.54
N ASN A 107 5.00 -4.97 2.67
CA ASN A 107 4.08 -6.09 2.60
C ASN A 107 4.49 -7.24 3.54
N ASN A 108 5.74 -7.25 4.00
CA ASN A 108 6.26 -8.31 4.86
C ASN A 108 7.21 -7.76 5.94
N ILE A 109 6.65 -7.44 7.09
CA ILE A 109 7.42 -6.90 8.23
C ILE A 109 8.49 -7.88 8.74
N LYS A 110 8.32 -9.19 8.53
CA LYS A 110 9.21 -10.22 9.08
C LYS A 110 10.57 -10.26 8.41
N ILE A 111 10.70 -9.73 7.19
CA ILE A 111 11.98 -9.69 6.47
C ILE A 111 12.79 -8.43 6.77
N LEU A 112 12.20 -7.47 7.49
CA LEU A 112 12.88 -6.23 7.83
C LEU A 112 13.74 -6.40 9.09
N ASP A 113 14.92 -5.78 9.06
CA ASP A 113 15.83 -5.75 10.21
C ASP A 113 15.19 -5.05 11.42
N SER A 114 15.39 -5.61 12.61
CA SER A 114 14.90 -5.03 13.87
C SER A 114 15.43 -3.61 14.15
N ALA A 115 16.58 -3.26 13.60
CA ALA A 115 17.15 -1.93 13.71
C ALA A 115 16.26 -0.87 13.05
N LEU A 116 15.49 -1.25 12.02
CA LEU A 116 14.57 -0.37 11.31
C LEU A 116 13.41 0.05 12.22
N PHE A 117 12.85 -0.88 12.99
CA PHE A 117 11.71 -0.59 13.88
C PHE A 117 12.01 0.46 14.94
N ARG A 118 13.27 0.56 15.37
CA ARG A 118 13.71 1.54 16.39
C ARG A 118 13.80 2.97 15.85
N ARG A 119 13.71 3.17 14.54
CA ARG A 119 13.81 4.48 13.88
C ARG A 119 12.45 5.06 13.50
N PHE A 120 11.41 4.24 13.56
CA PHE A 120 10.03 4.70 13.41
C PHE A 120 9.41 4.95 14.77
N ASP A 121 8.61 6.01 14.87
CA ASP A 121 7.93 6.41 16.09
C ASP A 121 6.76 5.47 16.40
N ASP A 122 6.16 4.88 15.33
CA ASP A 122 5.03 3.94 15.45
C ASP A 122 4.98 2.95 14.29
N ILE A 123 4.30 1.82 14.50
CA ILE A 123 4.08 0.77 13.51
C ILE A 123 2.58 0.47 13.42
N ILE A 124 1.99 0.77 12.28
CA ILE A 124 0.57 0.49 12.01
C ILE A 124 0.46 -0.78 11.18
N THR A 125 -0.24 -1.78 11.72
CA THR A 125 -0.48 -3.04 11.03
C THR A 125 -1.85 -3.07 10.40
N TYR A 126 -1.90 -3.32 9.10
CA TYR A 126 -3.13 -3.45 8.31
C TYR A 126 -3.51 -4.91 8.17
N SER A 127 -4.75 -5.22 8.51
CA SER A 127 -5.38 -6.53 8.28
C SER A 127 -6.25 -6.52 7.03
N LEU A 128 -6.67 -7.70 6.59
CA LEU A 128 -7.76 -7.82 5.63
C LEU A 128 -9.07 -7.32 6.28
N PRO A 129 -10.01 -6.77 5.49
CA PRO A 129 -11.24 -6.23 6.03
C PRO A 129 -12.11 -7.34 6.63
N ASN A 130 -12.74 -7.04 7.76
CA ASN A 130 -13.74 -7.89 8.37
C ASN A 130 -15.10 -7.78 7.62
N LYS A 131 -16.10 -8.57 7.99
CA LYS A 131 -17.40 -8.62 7.30
C LYS A 131 -18.14 -7.28 7.32
N GLU A 132 -18.01 -6.52 8.37
CA GLU A 132 -18.64 -5.21 8.53
C GLU A 132 -17.98 -4.19 7.60
N GLU A 133 -16.66 -4.11 7.62
CA GLU A 133 -15.85 -3.27 6.74
C GLU A 133 -16.05 -3.60 5.26
N ILE A 134 -16.17 -4.90 4.91
CA ILE A 134 -16.52 -5.33 3.54
C ILE A 134 -17.88 -4.74 3.13
N GLY A 135 -18.89 -4.84 4.00
CA GLY A 135 -20.22 -4.32 3.74
C GLY A 135 -20.24 -2.81 3.53
N GLU A 136 -19.51 -2.07 4.37
CA GLU A 136 -19.37 -0.62 4.27
C GLU A 136 -18.62 -0.22 2.98
N LEU A 137 -17.55 -0.91 2.65
CA LEU A 137 -16.78 -0.65 1.44
C LEU A 137 -17.61 -0.87 0.17
N ILE A 138 -18.40 -1.95 0.10
CA ILE A 138 -19.32 -2.21 -1.01
C ILE A 138 -20.35 -1.08 -1.14
N LYS A 139 -21.00 -0.67 -0.05
CA LYS A 139 -21.96 0.44 -0.04
C LYS A 139 -21.33 1.75 -0.51
N LEU A 140 -20.13 2.06 0.00
CA LEU A 140 -19.38 3.25 -0.37
C LEU A 140 -19.05 3.27 -1.87
N LYS A 141 -18.60 2.12 -2.44
CA LYS A 141 -18.15 2.05 -3.83
C LYS A 141 -19.30 2.00 -4.83
N LEU A 142 -20.38 1.31 -4.53
CA LEU A 142 -21.53 1.19 -5.43
C LEU A 142 -22.54 2.34 -5.24
N HIS A 143 -22.65 2.90 -4.03
CA HIS A 143 -23.53 4.02 -3.72
C HIS A 143 -24.91 3.90 -4.39
N LYS A 144 -25.30 4.85 -5.26
CA LYS A 144 -26.57 4.89 -5.98
C LYS A 144 -26.80 3.75 -6.99
N PHE A 145 -25.74 3.02 -7.36
CA PHE A 145 -25.81 1.91 -8.29
C PHE A 145 -26.04 0.56 -7.60
N LEU A 146 -26.11 0.54 -6.27
CA LEU A 146 -26.39 -0.67 -5.53
C LEU A 146 -27.87 -1.00 -5.60
N GLY A 147 -28.21 -2.20 -6.11
CA GLY A 147 -29.58 -2.71 -6.15
C GLY A 147 -30.11 -3.02 -4.75
N ASP A 148 -31.43 -3.17 -4.63
CA ASP A 148 -32.08 -3.52 -3.38
C ASP A 148 -31.98 -5.03 -3.12
N PHE A 149 -30.92 -5.48 -2.45
CA PHE A 149 -30.70 -6.87 -2.04
C PHE A 149 -29.82 -6.98 -0.79
N SER A 150 -29.90 -8.13 -0.12
CA SER A 150 -29.03 -8.41 1.03
C SER A 150 -27.57 -8.59 0.60
N LEU A 151 -26.67 -7.83 1.21
CA LEU A 151 -25.22 -7.93 0.95
C LEU A 151 -24.58 -9.18 1.53
N LYS A 152 -25.28 -9.96 2.35
CA LYS A 152 -24.71 -11.12 3.07
C LYS A 152 -23.93 -12.06 2.15
N THR A 153 -24.51 -12.46 1.01
CA THR A 153 -23.86 -13.37 0.06
C THR A 153 -22.64 -12.76 -0.62
N ALA A 154 -22.68 -11.45 -0.92
CA ALA A 154 -21.54 -10.73 -1.49
C ALA A 154 -20.41 -10.57 -0.46
N ILE A 155 -20.74 -10.28 0.79
CA ILE A 155 -19.80 -10.20 1.91
C ILE A 155 -19.12 -11.56 2.13
N ASP A 156 -19.87 -12.65 2.17
CA ASP A 156 -19.30 -13.99 2.31
C ASP A 156 -18.42 -14.38 1.10
N ALA A 157 -18.80 -13.97 -0.11
CA ALA A 157 -17.98 -14.15 -1.29
C ALA A 157 -16.69 -13.32 -1.25
N ALA A 158 -16.71 -12.12 -0.68
CA ALA A 158 -15.56 -11.23 -0.57
C ALA A 158 -14.62 -11.57 0.61
N ASN A 159 -15.03 -12.45 1.53
CA ASN A 159 -14.20 -12.80 2.69
C ASN A 159 -12.83 -13.32 2.26
N GLY A 160 -11.77 -12.72 2.80
CA GLY A 160 -10.37 -13.01 2.45
C GLY A 160 -9.81 -12.18 1.29
N LEU A 161 -10.60 -11.32 0.65
CA LEU A 161 -10.12 -10.32 -0.30
C LEU A 161 -9.61 -9.07 0.43
N SER A 162 -8.61 -8.40 -0.15
CA SER A 162 -8.14 -7.11 0.32
C SER A 162 -9.10 -5.97 -0.06
N HIS A 163 -8.94 -4.80 0.55
CA HIS A 163 -9.73 -3.61 0.23
C HIS A 163 -9.62 -3.21 -1.25
N ALA A 164 -8.42 -3.35 -1.85
CA ALA A 164 -8.21 -3.07 -3.26
C ALA A 164 -8.97 -4.05 -4.17
N GLU A 165 -8.97 -5.33 -3.83
CA GLU A 165 -9.67 -6.35 -4.61
C GLU A 165 -11.17 -6.19 -4.56
N ILE A 166 -11.72 -5.89 -3.38
CA ILE A 166 -13.15 -5.59 -3.22
C ILE A 166 -13.52 -4.34 -4.02
N THR A 167 -12.69 -3.29 -3.95
CA THR A 167 -12.87 -2.07 -4.74
C THR A 167 -12.86 -2.37 -6.24
N ASN A 168 -11.91 -3.17 -6.69
CA ASN A 168 -11.82 -3.55 -8.11
C ASN A 168 -13.02 -4.39 -8.56
N ALA A 169 -13.49 -5.33 -7.71
CA ALA A 169 -14.71 -6.10 -8.02
C ALA A 169 -15.95 -5.20 -8.13
N CYS A 170 -16.09 -4.21 -7.25
CA CYS A 170 -17.16 -3.20 -7.35
C CYS A 170 -17.03 -2.38 -8.64
N ASN A 171 -15.84 -1.94 -9.00
CA ASN A 171 -15.59 -1.17 -10.23
C ASN A 171 -15.90 -2.01 -11.49
N ASP A 172 -15.56 -3.31 -11.48
CA ASP A 172 -15.88 -4.20 -12.60
C ASP A 172 -17.40 -4.43 -12.72
N ALA A 173 -18.10 -4.55 -11.59
CA ALA A 173 -19.56 -4.62 -11.59
C ALA A 173 -20.19 -3.31 -12.15
N LEU A 174 -19.63 -2.14 -11.82
CA LEU A 174 -20.06 -0.85 -12.40
C LEU A 174 -19.81 -0.78 -13.91
N LYS A 175 -18.63 -1.22 -14.37
CA LYS A 175 -18.34 -1.28 -15.81
C LYS A 175 -19.33 -2.18 -16.55
N GLU A 176 -19.64 -3.35 -15.98
CA GLU A 176 -20.56 -4.32 -16.59
C GLU A 176 -21.97 -3.75 -16.74
N ILE A 177 -22.51 -3.05 -15.74
CA ILE A 177 -23.86 -2.45 -15.88
C ILE A 177 -23.87 -1.35 -16.91
N ILE A 178 -22.79 -0.55 -17.03
CA ILE A 178 -22.66 0.49 -18.07
C ILE A 178 -22.62 -0.15 -19.45
N LEU A 179 -21.85 -1.21 -19.65
CA LEU A 179 -21.69 -1.89 -20.93
C LEU A 179 -22.97 -2.63 -21.35
N THR A 180 -23.80 -3.06 -20.38
CA THR A 180 -25.05 -3.79 -20.63
C THR A 180 -26.30 -2.93 -20.50
N ASP A 181 -26.16 -1.61 -20.43
CA ASP A 181 -27.24 -0.62 -20.31
C ASP A 181 -28.21 -0.95 -19.16
N LYS A 182 -27.64 -1.24 -17.97
CA LYS A 182 -28.37 -1.52 -16.74
C LYS A 182 -28.16 -0.42 -15.72
N ASP A 183 -29.18 -0.10 -14.97
CA ASP A 183 -29.15 0.97 -13.97
C ASP A 183 -28.49 0.56 -12.65
N LEU A 184 -28.66 -0.72 -12.25
CA LEU A 184 -28.26 -1.19 -10.92
C LEU A 184 -27.45 -2.47 -10.97
N VAL A 185 -26.49 -2.56 -10.05
CA VAL A 185 -25.72 -3.79 -9.80
C VAL A 185 -26.61 -4.80 -9.09
N THR A 186 -26.72 -6.00 -9.65
CA THR A 186 -27.46 -7.11 -9.04
C THR A 186 -26.58 -7.93 -8.10
N GLN A 187 -27.22 -8.62 -7.15
CA GLN A 187 -26.52 -9.53 -6.23
C GLN A 187 -25.69 -10.58 -6.98
N LYS A 188 -26.25 -11.18 -8.03
CA LYS A 188 -25.57 -12.22 -8.85
C LYS A 188 -24.30 -11.67 -9.49
N LEU A 189 -24.36 -10.48 -10.08
CA LEU A 189 -23.22 -9.82 -10.72
C LEU A 189 -22.12 -9.53 -9.70
N LEU A 190 -22.47 -8.90 -8.57
CA LEU A 190 -21.50 -8.55 -7.53
C LEU A 190 -20.80 -9.79 -6.96
N VAL A 191 -21.55 -10.85 -6.65
CA VAL A 191 -20.98 -12.11 -6.16
C VAL A 191 -20.04 -12.74 -7.18
N GLN A 192 -20.39 -12.68 -8.49
CA GLN A 192 -19.52 -13.18 -9.55
C GLN A 192 -18.21 -12.41 -9.58
N MET A 193 -18.23 -11.06 -9.58
CA MET A 193 -17.02 -10.23 -9.59
C MET A 193 -16.11 -10.51 -8.38
N MET A 194 -16.70 -10.73 -7.19
CA MET A 194 -15.92 -11.11 -5.99
C MET A 194 -15.24 -12.47 -6.15
N LYS A 195 -15.95 -13.46 -6.71
CA LYS A 195 -15.39 -14.80 -6.95
C LYS A 195 -14.27 -14.78 -7.99
N ASP A 196 -14.43 -14.02 -9.07
CA ASP A 196 -13.45 -13.91 -10.14
C ASP A 196 -12.12 -13.35 -9.60
N ARG A 197 -12.17 -12.39 -8.67
CA ARG A 197 -10.97 -11.87 -7.99
C ARG A 197 -10.26 -12.95 -7.16
N LYS A 198 -10.99 -13.83 -6.46
CA LYS A 198 -10.38 -14.95 -5.72
C LYS A 198 -9.67 -15.94 -6.64
N THR A 199 -10.25 -16.21 -7.78
CA THR A 199 -9.69 -17.18 -8.73
C THR A 199 -8.42 -16.65 -9.39
N SER A 200 -8.31 -15.34 -9.61
CA SER A 200 -7.13 -14.69 -10.19
C SER A 200 -5.87 -14.78 -9.31
N HIS A 201 -5.98 -15.13 -8.03
CA HIS A 201 -4.85 -15.38 -7.13
C HIS A 201 -4.32 -16.82 -7.15
N LEU A 202 -5.01 -17.73 -7.83
CA LEU A 202 -4.63 -19.14 -7.89
C LEU A 202 -3.82 -19.49 -9.16
N ILE A 203 -3.57 -18.48 -10.00
CA ILE A 203 -2.77 -18.59 -11.22
C ILE A 203 -1.49 -17.76 -11.05
#